data_cdce1d2f070aa01b11a66aee27c4e28d
#
_entry.id   cdce1d2f070aa01b11a66aee27c4e28d
#
_cell.length_a   1.000
_cell.length_b   1.000
_cell.length_c   1.000
_cell.angle_alpha   90.00
_cell.angle_beta   90.00
_cell.angle_gamma   90.00
#
_symmetry.space_group_name_H-M   'P 1'
#
loop_
_entity.id
_entity.type
_entity.pdbx_description
1 polymer ?
#
loop_
_entity_poly.entity_id
_entity_poly.type
_entity_poly.pdbx_seq_one_letter_code
_entity_poly.pdbx_strand_id
1 'polypeptide(L)'
;MGAVKRLSKEERKKEIMQSAAKVIIEKGFSKTTMEDIIAGTTMSKGGVYHYYGNTMDILADLMISGMEYRNKVIFSHLDEYQKGCEVEFLAKQLVQKMIDDNFYMPIYVQFLIEKKRNPKLELLFQDLKKKTLAEFSNILKDDFNVFPDMATFDFMTDFMNAIILASDVLDARESFATNRQLLEEMTVFVWKKIKR
;
A
#
# COMPACT_ATOMS: atom_id res chain seq x y z
N MET A 1 39.78 13.84 -7.83
CA MET A 1 38.36 13.98 -8.21
C MET A 1 37.76 12.60 -8.32
N GLY A 2 36.95 12.17 -7.34
CA GLY A 2 36.31 10.86 -7.39
C GLY A 2 35.24 10.84 -8.48
N ALA A 3 35.25 9.80 -9.30
CA ALA A 3 34.23 9.61 -10.32
C ALA A 3 32.84 9.53 -9.64
N VAL A 4 31.94 10.45 -9.98
CA VAL A 4 30.54 10.41 -9.51
C VAL A 4 29.95 9.10 -10.05
N LYS A 5 29.65 8.16 -9.17
CA LYS A 5 29.06 6.88 -9.51
C LYS A 5 27.73 7.14 -10.26
N ARG A 6 27.64 6.73 -11.52
CA ARG A 6 26.43 6.86 -12.33
C ARG A 6 25.37 5.96 -11.71
N LEU A 7 24.27 6.55 -11.24
CA LEU A 7 23.15 5.82 -10.66
C LEU A 7 22.52 4.87 -11.70
N SER A 8 22.14 3.67 -11.26
CA SER A 8 21.41 2.71 -12.06
C SER A 8 20.02 3.21 -12.44
N LYS A 9 19.36 2.54 -13.37
CA LYS A 9 17.96 2.86 -13.75
C LYS A 9 17.02 2.80 -12.56
N GLU A 10 17.17 1.78 -11.72
CA GLU A 10 16.33 1.57 -10.53
C GLU A 10 16.59 2.66 -9.46
N GLU A 11 17.85 3.03 -9.24
CA GLU A 11 18.19 4.13 -8.32
C GLU A 11 17.61 5.46 -8.78
N ARG A 12 17.59 5.72 -10.11
CA ARG A 12 16.97 6.92 -10.69
C ARG A 12 15.44 6.92 -10.54
N LYS A 13 14.77 5.79 -10.81
CA LYS A 13 13.34 5.66 -10.56
C LYS A 13 13.00 5.89 -9.08
N LYS A 14 13.79 5.33 -8.17
CA LYS A 14 13.62 5.52 -6.73
C LYS A 14 13.77 6.99 -6.31
N GLU A 15 14.75 7.71 -6.87
CA GLU A 15 14.93 9.15 -6.63
C GLU A 15 13.67 9.94 -7.05
N ILE A 16 13.13 9.66 -8.24
CA ILE A 16 11.92 10.33 -8.74
C ILE A 16 10.72 10.00 -7.85
N MET A 17 10.52 8.73 -7.50
CA MET A 17 9.43 8.30 -6.61
C MET A 17 9.53 8.92 -5.22
N GLN A 18 10.73 9.05 -4.66
CA GLN A 18 10.93 9.71 -3.36
C GLN A 18 10.61 11.21 -3.40
N SER A 19 10.98 11.90 -4.50
CA SER A 19 10.60 13.29 -4.70
C SER A 19 9.08 13.42 -4.83
N ALA A 20 8.46 12.59 -5.67
CA ALA A 20 7.01 12.59 -5.87
C ALA A 20 6.25 12.34 -4.55
N ALA A 21 6.70 11.38 -3.75
CA ALA A 21 6.08 11.06 -2.47
C ALA A 21 6.08 12.26 -1.52
N LYS A 22 7.20 12.99 -1.40
CA LYS A 22 7.28 14.21 -0.58
C LYS A 22 6.29 15.26 -1.04
N VAL A 23 6.25 15.53 -2.34
CA VAL A 23 5.34 16.55 -2.92
C VAL A 23 3.87 16.14 -2.74
N ILE A 24 3.54 14.86 -2.93
CA ILE A 24 2.18 14.33 -2.75
C ILE A 24 1.73 14.46 -1.28
N ILE A 25 2.60 14.13 -0.33
CA ILE A 25 2.30 14.24 1.10
C ILE A 25 2.10 15.71 1.48
N GLU A 26 2.92 16.62 0.96
CA GLU A 26 2.91 18.03 1.33
C GLU A 26 1.68 18.77 0.79
N LYS A 27 1.29 18.55 -0.45
CA LYS A 27 0.24 19.35 -1.12
C LYS A 27 -0.91 18.57 -1.75
N GLY A 28 -0.92 17.25 -1.62
CA GLY A 28 -1.90 16.36 -2.22
C GLY A 28 -1.59 16.00 -3.68
N PHE A 29 -2.09 14.85 -4.13
CA PHE A 29 -1.83 14.35 -5.48
C PHE A 29 -2.38 15.28 -6.57
N SER A 30 -3.60 15.78 -6.40
CA SER A 30 -4.27 16.65 -7.40
C SER A 30 -3.55 17.96 -7.68
N LYS A 31 -2.70 18.44 -6.74
CA LYS A 31 -1.90 19.65 -6.88
C LYS A 31 -0.44 19.36 -7.24
N THR A 32 -0.05 18.10 -7.33
CA THR A 32 1.32 17.69 -7.67
C THR A 32 1.55 17.79 -9.17
N THR A 33 2.60 18.52 -9.57
CA THR A 33 3.01 18.66 -10.97
C THR A 33 4.33 17.93 -11.24
N MET A 34 4.62 17.66 -12.51
CA MET A 34 5.93 17.09 -12.90
C MET A 34 7.07 18.04 -12.55
N GLU A 35 6.85 19.35 -12.68
CA GLU A 35 7.82 20.39 -12.34
C GLU A 35 8.20 20.36 -10.85
N ASP A 36 7.22 20.18 -9.97
CA ASP A 36 7.49 20.04 -8.52
C ASP A 36 8.35 18.82 -8.22
N ILE A 37 8.03 17.69 -8.87
CA ILE A 37 8.77 16.45 -8.69
C ILE A 37 10.20 16.59 -9.21
N ILE A 38 10.38 17.20 -10.39
CA ILE A 38 11.69 17.44 -10.99
C ILE A 38 12.55 18.30 -10.07
N ALA A 39 11.98 19.36 -9.48
CA ALA A 39 12.68 20.24 -8.57
C ALA A 39 13.26 19.53 -7.33
N GLY A 40 12.66 18.41 -6.91
CA GLY A 40 13.14 17.59 -5.80
C GLY A 40 14.15 16.49 -6.18
N THR A 41 14.56 16.42 -7.47
CA THR A 41 15.54 15.43 -7.98
C THR A 41 16.85 16.09 -8.36
N THR A 42 17.91 15.29 -8.48
CA THR A 42 19.20 15.72 -9.08
C THR A 42 19.20 15.65 -10.60
N MET A 43 18.06 15.31 -11.22
CA MET A 43 17.94 15.04 -12.64
C MET A 43 17.47 16.26 -13.42
N SER A 44 17.87 16.35 -14.69
CA SER A 44 17.31 17.32 -15.62
C SER A 44 15.84 16.98 -15.95
N LYS A 45 15.08 17.97 -16.44
CA LYS A 45 13.70 17.77 -16.91
C LYS A 45 13.60 16.62 -17.92
N GLY A 46 14.44 16.60 -18.95
CA GLY A 46 14.50 15.51 -19.94
C GLY A 46 14.85 14.16 -19.32
N GLY A 47 15.71 14.16 -18.28
CA GLY A 47 16.06 12.96 -17.54
C GLY A 47 14.87 12.34 -16.81
N VAL A 48 14.02 13.13 -16.16
CA VAL A 48 12.81 12.63 -15.47
C VAL A 48 11.77 12.15 -16.50
N TYR A 49 11.52 12.92 -17.56
CA TYR A 49 10.57 12.53 -18.61
C TYR A 49 10.99 11.28 -19.40
N HIS A 50 12.27 10.91 -19.37
CA HIS A 50 12.73 9.61 -19.91
C HIS A 50 12.17 8.41 -19.12
N TYR A 51 11.88 8.58 -17.81
CA TYR A 51 11.36 7.51 -16.95
C TYR A 51 9.84 7.55 -16.79
N TYR A 52 9.24 8.74 -16.71
CA TYR A 52 7.83 8.93 -16.41
C TYR A 52 7.23 10.04 -17.28
N GLY A 53 6.17 9.72 -18.00
CA GLY A 53 5.47 10.68 -18.84
C GLY A 53 4.58 11.67 -18.08
N ASN A 54 4.11 11.29 -16.89
CA ASN A 54 3.19 12.06 -16.07
C ASN A 54 3.22 11.62 -14.60
N THR A 55 2.55 12.39 -13.73
CA THR A 55 2.48 12.12 -12.29
C THR A 55 1.71 10.85 -11.95
N MET A 56 0.76 10.44 -12.82
CA MET A 56 -0.03 9.22 -12.63
C MET A 56 0.83 7.96 -12.72
N ASP A 57 1.77 7.92 -13.67
CA ASP A 57 2.68 6.78 -13.85
C ASP A 57 3.58 6.63 -12.61
N ILE A 58 4.00 7.76 -12.02
CA ILE A 58 4.82 7.76 -10.79
C ILE A 58 3.99 7.25 -9.60
N LEU A 59 2.74 7.71 -9.46
CA LEU A 59 1.85 7.24 -8.41
C LEU A 59 1.56 5.74 -8.55
N ALA A 60 1.37 5.24 -9.77
CA ALA A 60 1.19 3.82 -10.02
C ALA A 60 2.40 2.99 -9.55
N ASP A 61 3.63 3.40 -9.88
CA ASP A 61 4.84 2.73 -9.42
C ASP A 61 5.02 2.84 -7.88
N LEU A 62 4.62 3.96 -7.27
CA LEU A 62 4.59 4.11 -5.81
C LEU A 62 3.62 3.12 -5.16
N MET A 63 2.42 2.92 -5.72
CA MET A 63 1.44 1.96 -5.21
C MET A 63 1.92 0.52 -5.36
N ILE A 64 2.53 0.17 -6.49
CA ILE A 64 3.14 -1.15 -6.71
C ILE A 64 4.26 -1.39 -5.68
N SER A 65 5.17 -0.43 -5.49
CA SER A 65 6.26 -0.54 -4.52
C SER A 65 5.75 -0.66 -3.08
N GLY A 66 4.66 0.04 -2.74
CA GLY A 66 3.99 -0.08 -1.44
C GLY A 66 3.37 -1.46 -1.22
N MET A 67 2.75 -2.05 -2.26
CA MET A 67 2.23 -3.41 -2.24
C MET A 67 3.36 -4.43 -2.03
N GLU A 68 4.45 -4.33 -2.81
CA GLU A 68 5.62 -5.21 -2.68
C GLU A 68 6.27 -5.12 -1.30
N TYR A 69 6.42 -3.90 -0.75
CA TYR A 69 6.89 -3.69 0.61
C TYR A 69 5.99 -4.44 1.61
N ARG A 70 4.68 -4.27 1.50
CA ARG A 70 3.71 -4.92 2.40
C ARG A 70 3.76 -6.44 2.31
N ASN A 71 3.85 -6.98 1.11
CA ASN A 71 3.96 -8.42 0.91
C ASN A 71 5.24 -8.96 1.56
N LYS A 72 6.38 -8.29 1.42
CA LYS A 72 7.62 -8.66 2.12
C LYS A 72 7.44 -8.67 3.63
N VAL A 73 6.74 -7.68 4.21
CA VAL A 73 6.47 -7.64 5.66
C VAL A 73 5.63 -8.84 6.08
N ILE A 74 4.55 -9.17 5.35
CA ILE A 74 3.72 -10.34 5.66
C ILE A 74 4.53 -11.63 5.58
N PHE A 75 5.34 -11.78 4.53
CA PHE A 75 6.14 -12.98 4.30
C PHE A 75 7.28 -13.16 5.32
N SER A 76 7.82 -12.06 5.85
CA SER A 76 8.82 -12.14 6.92
C SER A 76 8.26 -12.64 8.26
N HIS A 77 6.93 -12.75 8.40
CA HIS A 77 6.26 -13.26 9.60
C HIS A 77 5.59 -14.62 9.38
N LEU A 78 5.88 -15.29 8.24
CA LEU A 78 5.29 -16.63 7.98
C LEU A 78 5.72 -17.71 8.98
N ASP A 79 6.82 -17.54 9.66
CA ASP A 79 7.28 -18.39 10.75
C ASP A 79 6.36 -18.32 11.99
N GLU A 80 5.58 -17.25 12.14
CA GLU A 80 4.56 -17.11 13.18
C GLU A 80 3.25 -17.85 12.83
N TYR A 81 3.11 -18.30 11.58
CA TYR A 81 1.90 -19.00 11.15
C TYR A 81 1.82 -20.41 11.72
N GLN A 82 0.65 -20.74 12.26
CA GLN A 82 0.32 -22.09 12.74
C GLN A 82 -0.89 -22.62 11.96
N LYS A 83 -0.81 -23.87 11.50
CA LYS A 83 -1.90 -24.51 10.77
C LYS A 83 -3.17 -24.54 11.61
N GLY A 84 -4.28 -24.09 11.02
CA GLY A 84 -5.57 -23.95 11.69
C GLY A 84 -5.81 -22.57 12.33
N CYS A 85 -4.82 -21.68 12.30
CA CYS A 85 -4.90 -20.30 12.81
C CYS A 85 -4.75 -19.25 11.69
N GLU A 86 -5.21 -19.59 10.47
CA GLU A 86 -5.04 -18.75 9.27
C GLU A 86 -5.70 -17.37 9.42
N VAL A 87 -6.92 -17.35 9.96
CA VAL A 87 -7.68 -16.11 10.14
C VAL A 87 -7.03 -15.22 11.18
N GLU A 88 -6.59 -15.82 12.30
CA GLU A 88 -5.90 -15.12 13.38
C GLU A 88 -4.57 -14.53 12.91
N PHE A 89 -3.78 -15.31 12.16
CA PHE A 89 -2.54 -14.83 11.57
C PHE A 89 -2.77 -13.65 10.62
N LEU A 90 -3.70 -13.78 9.67
CA LEU A 90 -3.98 -12.71 8.73
C LEU A 90 -4.62 -11.49 9.39
N ALA A 91 -5.49 -11.67 10.38
CA ALA A 91 -6.05 -10.56 11.15
C ALA A 91 -4.93 -9.74 11.82
N LYS A 92 -3.95 -10.40 12.45
CA LYS A 92 -2.76 -9.74 13.01
C LYS A 92 -1.99 -8.95 11.96
N GLN A 93 -1.77 -9.51 10.76
CA GLN A 93 -1.09 -8.83 9.66
C GLN A 93 -1.89 -7.65 9.09
N LEU A 94 -3.22 -7.77 9.00
CA LEU A 94 -4.09 -6.67 8.57
C LEU A 94 -4.11 -5.53 9.58
N VAL A 95 -4.24 -5.85 10.88
CA VAL A 95 -4.22 -4.83 11.94
C VAL A 95 -2.87 -4.11 11.96
N GLN A 96 -1.76 -4.83 11.81
CA GLN A 96 -0.45 -4.19 11.67
C GLN A 96 -0.45 -3.17 10.52
N LYS A 97 -1.06 -3.50 9.37
CA LYS A 97 -1.18 -2.56 8.25
C LYS A 97 -2.11 -1.39 8.56
N MET A 98 -3.20 -1.61 9.28
CA MET A 98 -4.19 -0.57 9.61
C MET A 98 -3.61 0.55 10.47
N ILE A 99 -2.65 0.21 11.35
CA ILE A 99 -2.02 1.15 12.30
C ILE A 99 -0.57 1.50 11.94
N ASP A 100 -0.04 0.96 10.83
CA ASP A 100 1.33 1.21 10.39
C ASP A 100 1.54 2.69 10.01
N ASP A 101 2.74 3.21 10.29
CA ASP A 101 3.15 4.58 10.00
C ASP A 101 4.42 4.58 9.12
N ASN A 102 4.37 3.81 8.05
CA ASN A 102 5.48 3.74 7.11
C ASN A 102 5.37 4.81 6.01
N PHE A 103 6.47 4.96 5.26
CA PHE A 103 6.60 5.90 4.15
C PHE A 103 5.46 5.84 3.11
N TYR A 104 4.87 4.67 2.87
CA TYR A 104 3.83 4.49 1.84
C TYR A 104 2.41 4.84 2.34
N MET A 105 2.17 4.87 3.65
CA MET A 105 0.80 5.04 4.18
C MET A 105 0.17 6.39 3.82
N PRO A 106 0.82 7.55 3.99
CA PRO A 106 0.24 8.83 3.61
C PRO A 106 -0.07 8.90 2.11
N ILE A 107 0.78 8.28 1.26
CA ILE A 107 0.59 8.24 -0.19
C ILE A 107 -0.59 7.33 -0.55
N TYR A 108 -0.71 6.19 0.13
CA TYR A 108 -1.83 5.26 -0.04
C TYR A 108 -3.16 5.90 0.33
N VAL A 109 -3.20 6.69 1.40
CA VAL A 109 -4.38 7.46 1.81
C VAL A 109 -4.76 8.48 0.72
N GLN A 110 -3.80 9.24 0.18
CA GLN A 110 -4.05 10.15 -0.94
C GLN A 110 -4.59 9.39 -2.17
N PHE A 111 -4.03 8.23 -2.47
CA PHE A 111 -4.51 7.36 -3.54
C PHE A 111 -5.97 6.91 -3.32
N LEU A 112 -6.35 6.48 -2.12
CA LEU A 112 -7.73 6.09 -1.77
C LEU A 112 -8.73 7.25 -1.93
N ILE A 113 -8.31 8.47 -1.60
CA ILE A 113 -9.15 9.67 -1.75
C ILE A 113 -9.32 10.01 -3.24
N GLU A 114 -8.24 10.04 -3.99
CA GLU A 114 -8.23 10.47 -5.38
C GLU A 114 -8.86 9.46 -6.35
N LYS A 115 -8.78 8.14 -6.07
CA LYS A 115 -9.37 7.11 -6.93
C LYS A 115 -10.88 7.29 -7.13
N LYS A 116 -11.59 7.88 -6.16
CA LYS A 116 -13.02 8.17 -6.25
C LYS A 116 -13.37 9.14 -7.39
N ARG A 117 -12.42 9.99 -7.76
CA ARG A 117 -12.59 11.05 -8.79
C ARG A 117 -11.81 10.76 -10.07
N ASN A 118 -11.00 9.71 -10.07
CA ASN A 118 -10.12 9.38 -11.19
C ASN A 118 -10.30 7.91 -11.61
N PRO A 119 -11.01 7.64 -12.74
CA PRO A 119 -11.26 6.28 -13.22
C PRO A 119 -9.99 5.46 -13.47
N LYS A 120 -8.87 6.09 -13.84
CA LYS A 120 -7.59 5.37 -14.03
C LYS A 120 -7.02 4.86 -12.71
N LEU A 121 -7.15 5.65 -11.63
CA LEU A 121 -6.75 5.21 -10.29
C LEU A 121 -7.68 4.12 -9.75
N GLU A 122 -8.97 4.19 -10.04
CA GLU A 122 -9.89 3.11 -9.67
C GLU A 122 -9.55 1.81 -10.38
N LEU A 123 -9.24 1.84 -11.69
CA LEU A 123 -8.78 0.65 -12.41
C LEU A 123 -7.47 0.10 -11.82
N LEU A 124 -6.50 0.98 -11.52
CA LEU A 124 -5.27 0.58 -10.85
C LEU A 124 -5.54 -0.09 -9.50
N PHE A 125 -6.48 0.45 -8.70
CA PHE A 125 -6.86 -0.15 -7.42
C PHE A 125 -7.39 -1.57 -7.59
N GLN A 126 -8.28 -1.80 -8.58
CA GLN A 126 -8.80 -3.13 -8.89
C GLN A 126 -7.70 -4.10 -9.33
N ASP A 127 -6.75 -3.63 -10.14
CA ASP A 127 -5.61 -4.44 -10.58
C ASP A 127 -4.67 -4.80 -9.42
N LEU A 128 -4.40 -3.85 -8.51
CA LEU A 128 -3.62 -4.11 -7.30
C LEU A 128 -4.30 -5.13 -6.39
N LYS A 129 -5.64 -5.04 -6.21
CA LYS A 129 -6.40 -6.04 -5.45
C LYS A 129 -6.26 -7.44 -6.04
N LYS A 130 -6.45 -7.59 -7.36
CA LYS A 130 -6.30 -8.87 -8.06
C LYS A 130 -4.90 -9.45 -7.90
N LYS A 131 -3.84 -8.62 -8.05
CA LYS A 131 -2.46 -9.03 -7.85
C LYS A 131 -2.21 -9.51 -6.42
N THR A 132 -2.66 -8.73 -5.44
CA THR A 132 -2.53 -9.10 -4.02
C THR A 132 -3.18 -10.45 -3.73
N LEU A 133 -4.42 -10.67 -4.19
CA LEU A 133 -5.12 -11.93 -4.00
C LEU A 133 -4.38 -13.11 -4.66
N ALA A 134 -3.89 -12.92 -5.88
CA ALA A 134 -3.12 -13.93 -6.60
C ALA A 134 -1.82 -14.30 -5.88
N GLU A 135 -1.10 -13.31 -5.34
CA GLU A 135 0.13 -13.52 -4.57
C GLU A 135 -0.14 -14.28 -3.27
N PHE A 136 -1.21 -13.93 -2.55
CA PHE A 136 -1.64 -14.68 -1.37
C PHE A 136 -1.96 -16.13 -1.71
N SER A 137 -2.73 -16.37 -2.76
CA SER A 137 -3.09 -17.73 -3.20
C SER A 137 -1.84 -18.56 -3.57
N ASN A 138 -0.85 -17.94 -4.22
CA ASN A 138 0.37 -18.63 -4.63
C ASN A 138 1.28 -19.02 -3.44
N ILE A 139 1.32 -18.19 -2.41
CA ILE A 139 2.25 -18.38 -1.29
C ILE A 139 1.65 -19.27 -0.21
N LEU A 140 0.36 -19.11 0.04
CA LEU A 140 -0.31 -19.81 1.11
C LEU A 140 -0.86 -21.18 0.68
N LYS A 141 -0.75 -21.55 -0.59
CA LYS A 141 -1.15 -22.82 -1.20
C LYS A 141 -2.52 -23.36 -0.72
N ASP A 142 -2.81 -24.62 -0.95
CA ASP A 142 -4.11 -25.27 -0.71
C ASP A 142 -4.62 -25.25 0.75
N ASP A 143 -3.73 -25.00 1.70
CA ASP A 143 -4.07 -24.91 3.13
C ASP A 143 -4.74 -23.58 3.54
N PHE A 144 -4.79 -22.57 2.62
CA PHE A 144 -5.16 -21.20 2.96
C PHE A 144 -6.43 -20.72 2.21
N ASN A 145 -7.53 -21.42 2.32
CA ASN A 145 -8.81 -20.92 1.80
C ASN A 145 -9.42 -19.84 2.72
N VAL A 146 -8.67 -18.76 2.97
CA VAL A 146 -9.10 -17.67 3.86
C VAL A 146 -10.03 -16.71 3.13
N PHE A 147 -9.84 -16.55 1.83
CA PHE A 147 -10.72 -15.77 0.97
C PHE A 147 -11.45 -16.74 0.02
N PRO A 148 -12.64 -17.25 0.41
CA PRO A 148 -13.37 -18.23 -0.38
C PRO A 148 -13.83 -17.64 -1.72
N ASP A 149 -14.00 -16.33 -1.79
CA ASP A 149 -14.43 -15.59 -2.97
C ASP A 149 -13.95 -14.14 -2.97
N MET A 150 -14.12 -13.48 -4.12
CA MET A 150 -13.74 -12.08 -4.30
C MET A 150 -14.56 -11.13 -3.40
N ALA A 151 -15.82 -11.45 -3.12
CA ALA A 151 -16.68 -10.59 -2.30
C ALA A 151 -16.17 -10.51 -0.86
N THR A 152 -15.71 -11.64 -0.29
CA THR A 152 -15.06 -11.69 1.02
C THR A 152 -13.77 -10.86 1.04
N PHE A 153 -12.95 -11.01 0.01
CA PHE A 153 -11.70 -10.23 -0.12
C PHE A 153 -11.98 -8.73 -0.25
N ASP A 154 -12.97 -8.34 -1.06
CA ASP A 154 -13.38 -6.95 -1.25
C ASP A 154 -13.86 -6.34 0.06
N PHE A 155 -14.75 -7.02 0.79
CA PHE A 155 -15.24 -6.53 2.07
C PHE A 155 -14.11 -6.34 3.10
N MET A 156 -13.20 -7.32 3.22
CA MET A 156 -12.06 -7.21 4.14
C MET A 156 -11.11 -6.08 3.74
N THR A 157 -10.95 -5.84 2.44
CA THR A 157 -10.18 -4.70 1.92
C THR A 157 -10.84 -3.38 2.29
N ASP A 158 -12.17 -3.26 2.14
CA ASP A 158 -12.91 -2.05 2.48
C ASP A 158 -12.92 -1.80 3.99
N PHE A 159 -13.09 -2.84 4.80
CA PHE A 159 -12.98 -2.75 6.26
C PHE A 159 -11.60 -2.25 6.68
N MET A 160 -10.53 -2.85 6.16
CA MET A 160 -9.17 -2.43 6.42
C MET A 160 -8.94 -0.95 6.00
N ASN A 161 -9.39 -0.57 4.81
CA ASN A 161 -9.22 0.80 4.31
C ASN A 161 -9.99 1.83 5.13
N ALA A 162 -11.16 1.49 5.69
CA ALA A 162 -11.90 2.37 6.60
C ALA A 162 -11.09 2.66 7.86
N ILE A 163 -10.44 1.66 8.45
CA ILE A 163 -9.57 1.84 9.62
C ILE A 163 -8.30 2.63 9.27
N ILE A 164 -7.69 2.37 8.10
CA ILE A 164 -6.52 3.14 7.61
C ILE A 164 -6.89 4.62 7.46
N LEU A 165 -8.04 4.92 6.83
CA LEU A 165 -8.50 6.31 6.69
C LEU A 165 -8.78 6.95 8.06
N ALA A 166 -9.37 6.23 9.00
CA ALA A 166 -9.56 6.73 10.36
C ALA A 166 -8.22 6.97 11.08
N SER A 167 -7.25 6.07 10.91
CA SER A 167 -5.91 6.20 11.50
C SER A 167 -5.17 7.45 11.01
N ASP A 168 -5.28 7.76 9.71
CA ASP A 168 -4.49 8.83 9.07
C ASP A 168 -5.27 10.17 9.02
N VAL A 169 -6.57 10.14 8.65
CA VAL A 169 -7.37 11.35 8.42
C VAL A 169 -8.04 11.86 9.69
N LEU A 170 -8.36 10.97 10.64
CA LEU A 170 -9.03 11.29 11.91
C LEU A 170 -8.09 11.23 13.12
N ASP A 171 -6.77 11.08 12.89
CA ASP A 171 -5.74 10.97 13.94
C ASP A 171 -5.99 9.83 14.95
N ALA A 172 -6.72 8.77 14.53
CA ALA A 172 -7.10 7.66 15.41
C ALA A 172 -5.99 6.60 15.60
N ARG A 173 -4.82 6.75 14.99
CA ARG A 173 -3.74 5.75 14.97
C ARG A 173 -3.30 5.33 16.37
N GLU A 174 -3.05 6.28 17.27
CA GLU A 174 -2.62 6.00 18.65
C GLU A 174 -3.69 5.24 19.43
N SER A 175 -4.97 5.63 19.27
CA SER A 175 -6.10 4.92 19.89
C SER A 175 -6.20 3.47 19.42
N PHE A 176 -6.06 3.23 18.11
CA PHE A 176 -6.07 1.87 17.56
C PHE A 176 -4.84 1.05 17.96
N ALA A 177 -3.66 1.68 18.00
CA ALA A 177 -2.44 1.02 18.44
C ALA A 177 -2.49 0.59 19.91
N THR A 178 -3.01 1.46 20.79
CA THR A 178 -3.23 1.16 22.22
C THR A 178 -4.22 0.00 22.41
N ASN A 179 -5.25 -0.09 21.55
CA ASN A 179 -6.26 -1.14 21.60
C ASN A 179 -6.05 -2.24 20.54
N ARG A 180 -4.79 -2.49 20.17
CA ARG A 180 -4.42 -3.41 19.09
C ARG A 180 -5.06 -4.79 19.24
N GLN A 181 -5.00 -5.40 20.42
CA GLN A 181 -5.56 -6.72 20.65
C GLN A 181 -7.07 -6.74 20.38
N LEU A 182 -7.80 -5.75 20.87
CA LEU A 182 -9.24 -5.61 20.60
C LEU A 182 -9.52 -5.51 19.10
N LEU A 183 -8.73 -4.71 18.36
CA LEU A 183 -8.87 -4.56 16.91
C LEU A 183 -8.58 -5.88 16.18
N GLU A 184 -7.62 -6.68 16.64
CA GLU A 184 -7.35 -8.03 16.13
C GLU A 184 -8.54 -8.98 16.36
N GLU A 185 -9.10 -9.00 17.56
CA GLU A 185 -10.28 -9.81 17.91
C GLU A 185 -11.51 -9.40 17.07
N MET A 186 -11.75 -8.09 16.90
CA MET A 186 -12.80 -7.57 16.03
C MET A 186 -12.58 -8.00 14.57
N THR A 187 -11.37 -7.93 14.06
CA THR A 187 -11.03 -8.36 12.71
C THR A 187 -11.29 -9.85 12.50
N VAL A 188 -10.88 -10.69 13.44
CA VAL A 188 -11.18 -12.13 13.43
C VAL A 188 -12.69 -12.40 13.46
N PHE A 189 -13.41 -11.68 14.31
CA PHE A 189 -14.88 -11.83 14.41
C PHE A 189 -15.56 -11.48 13.09
N VAL A 190 -15.22 -10.33 12.50
CA VAL A 190 -15.75 -9.89 11.20
C VAL A 190 -15.47 -10.94 10.15
N TRP A 191 -14.24 -11.42 10.05
CA TRP A 191 -13.85 -12.44 9.06
C TRP A 191 -14.62 -13.75 9.18
N LYS A 192 -14.74 -14.28 10.41
CA LYS A 192 -15.49 -15.51 10.68
C LYS A 192 -17.00 -15.38 10.41
N LYS A 193 -17.55 -14.17 10.42
CA LYS A 193 -18.97 -13.92 10.13
C LYS A 193 -19.26 -13.80 8.64
N ILE A 194 -18.35 -13.25 7.85
CA ILE A 194 -18.51 -13.11 6.39
C ILE A 194 -18.44 -14.49 5.71
N LYS A 195 -17.61 -15.40 6.21
CA LYS A 195 -17.45 -16.76 5.65
C LYS A 195 -18.71 -17.64 5.74
N ARG A 196 -19.78 -17.19 6.35
CA ARG A 196 -21.04 -17.93 6.48
C ARG A 196 -22.05 -17.52 5.41
#